data_80b8091473ca94ae252cd353ebf54876
#
_entry.id   80b8091473ca94ae252cd353ebf54876
#
_cell.length_a   1.000
_cell.length_b   1.000
_cell.length_c   1.000
_cell.angle_alpha   90.00
_cell.angle_beta   90.00
_cell.angle_gamma   90.00
#
_symmetry.space_group_name_H-M   'P 1'
#
loop_
_entity.id
_entity.type
_entity.pdbx_description
1 polymer ?
#
loop_
_entity_poly.entity_id
_entity_poly.type
_entity_poly.pdbx_seq_one_letter_code
_entity_poly.pdbx_strand_id
1 'polypeptide(L)'
;MAKSKTAKKPGFRPYDDRTQPTRPINGYPNTKKRSPTGFVPRVISTADITGPIFATASVLPEESDLSRQAPGQPRALGQLITVSGRVLDEDGRPVRDCLIEVWHANSAGKYIHHNDPSPVPPDPNFRGRGRVMTDAKG
;
A
#
# COMPACT_ATOMS: atom_id res chain seq x y z
N MET A 1 -33.58 35.19 14.79
CA MET A 1 -33.61 33.79 14.27
C MET A 1 -32.36 33.55 13.41
N ALA A 2 -31.37 32.89 13.94
CA ALA A 2 -30.11 32.62 13.24
C ALA A 2 -30.29 31.33 12.40
N LYS A 3 -30.08 31.45 11.09
CA LYS A 3 -30.08 30.30 10.17
C LYS A 3 -28.81 29.44 10.43
N SER A 4 -29.00 28.23 10.91
CA SER A 4 -27.96 27.21 11.01
C SER A 4 -27.38 26.95 9.63
N LYS A 5 -26.07 27.23 9.45
CA LYS A 5 -25.30 26.78 8.30
C LYS A 5 -24.99 25.29 8.51
N THR A 6 -25.76 24.42 7.91
CA THR A 6 -25.43 23.02 7.77
C THR A 6 -24.12 22.90 7.00
N ALA A 7 -23.07 22.41 7.64
CA ALA A 7 -21.81 22.10 6.99
C ALA A 7 -22.06 21.06 5.90
N LYS A 8 -21.77 21.40 4.66
CA LYS A 8 -21.87 20.52 3.51
C LYS A 8 -20.84 19.40 3.72
N LYS A 9 -21.28 18.14 3.88
CA LYS A 9 -20.38 16.98 3.89
C LYS A 9 -19.47 17.06 2.67
N PRO A 10 -18.16 16.84 2.80
CA PRO A 10 -17.28 16.76 1.63
C PRO A 10 -17.78 15.62 0.76
N GLY A 11 -18.44 15.98 -0.34
CA GLY A 11 -18.90 15.00 -1.31
C GLY A 11 -17.68 14.33 -1.93
N PHE A 12 -17.75 13.02 -2.11
CA PHE A 12 -16.82 12.27 -2.93
C PHE A 12 -16.67 13.01 -4.27
N ARG A 13 -15.46 13.50 -4.57
CA ARG A 13 -15.21 14.12 -5.86
C ARG A 13 -15.16 12.99 -6.89
N PRO A 14 -16.02 13.02 -7.91
CA PRO A 14 -15.90 12.04 -8.99
C PRO A 14 -14.47 12.13 -9.56
N TYR A 15 -13.88 11.00 -9.83
CA TYR A 15 -12.55 10.90 -10.43
C TYR A 15 -12.53 11.67 -11.75
N ASP A 16 -11.70 12.69 -11.83
CA ASP A 16 -11.50 13.48 -13.05
C ASP A 16 -10.09 13.18 -13.59
N ASP A 17 -10.02 12.39 -14.64
CA ASP A 17 -8.77 12.03 -15.31
C ASP A 17 -8.06 13.25 -15.96
N ARG A 18 -8.77 14.35 -16.17
CA ARG A 18 -8.21 15.61 -16.66
C ARG A 18 -7.32 16.31 -15.62
N THR A 19 -7.47 15.99 -14.35
CA THR A 19 -6.65 16.56 -13.28
C THR A 19 -5.35 15.79 -13.04
N GLN A 20 -5.13 14.69 -13.73
CA GLN A 20 -3.87 13.96 -13.63
C GLN A 20 -2.73 14.74 -14.28
N PRO A 21 -1.55 14.79 -13.64
CA PRO A 21 -0.41 15.49 -14.20
C PRO A 21 -0.06 14.90 -15.57
N THR A 22 -0.02 15.75 -16.58
CA THR A 22 0.30 15.33 -17.96
C THR A 22 1.78 15.06 -18.17
N ARG A 23 2.61 15.43 -17.20
CA ARG A 23 4.06 15.25 -17.27
C ARG A 23 4.45 13.97 -16.52
N PRO A 24 5.29 13.10 -17.12
CA PRO A 24 5.85 11.97 -16.41
C PRO A 24 6.70 12.52 -15.24
N ILE A 25 6.41 12.04 -14.03
CA ILE A 25 7.23 12.34 -12.86
C ILE A 25 8.41 11.37 -12.90
N ASN A 26 9.63 11.89 -12.89
CA ASN A 26 10.87 11.11 -12.78
C ASN A 26 11.01 9.95 -13.79
N GLY A 27 10.67 10.18 -15.06
CA GLY A 27 10.84 9.17 -16.09
C GLY A 27 9.78 8.06 -16.10
N TYR A 28 8.79 8.11 -15.24
CA TYR A 28 7.66 7.17 -15.31
C TYR A 28 6.93 7.32 -16.65
N PRO A 29 6.67 6.22 -17.34
CA PRO A 29 5.96 6.28 -18.63
C PRO A 29 4.57 6.88 -18.42
N ASN A 30 4.21 7.83 -19.26
CA ASN A 30 2.89 8.46 -19.22
C ASN A 30 1.81 7.41 -19.48
N THR A 31 0.97 7.14 -18.51
CA THR A 31 -0.14 6.19 -18.63
C THR A 31 -1.17 6.60 -19.67
N LYS A 32 -1.29 7.90 -20.01
CA LYS A 32 -2.18 8.39 -21.08
C LYS A 32 -1.90 7.76 -22.45
N LYS A 33 -0.65 7.43 -22.77
CA LYS A 33 -0.29 6.73 -24.02
C LYS A 33 -0.71 5.26 -24.02
N ARG A 34 -1.07 4.71 -22.88
CA ARG A 34 -1.51 3.32 -22.71
C ARG A 34 -3.01 3.20 -22.43
N SER A 35 -3.70 4.33 -22.25
CA SER A 35 -5.14 4.33 -22.07
C SER A 35 -5.82 4.02 -23.40
N PRO A 36 -6.83 3.13 -23.42
CA PRO A 36 -7.62 2.89 -24.60
C PRO A 36 -8.28 4.20 -25.05
N THR A 37 -8.35 4.44 -26.35
CA THR A 37 -8.93 5.64 -26.94
C THR A 37 -10.45 5.71 -26.86
N GLY A 38 -11.10 4.72 -26.25
CA GLY A 38 -12.53 4.65 -25.99
C GLY A 38 -12.84 3.86 -24.73
N PHE A 39 -14.00 4.11 -24.16
CA PHE A 39 -14.49 3.29 -23.04
C PHE A 39 -14.87 1.91 -23.56
N VAL A 40 -14.18 0.90 -23.05
CA VAL A 40 -14.60 -0.49 -23.26
C VAL A 40 -15.57 -0.84 -22.13
N PRO A 41 -16.83 -1.24 -22.45
CA PRO A 41 -17.73 -1.71 -21.42
C PRO A 41 -17.10 -2.88 -20.67
N ARG A 42 -16.88 -2.70 -19.39
CA ARG A 42 -16.30 -3.74 -18.56
C ARG A 42 -17.41 -4.65 -18.06
N VAL A 43 -17.31 -5.93 -18.36
CA VAL A 43 -18.16 -6.93 -17.74
C VAL A 43 -17.72 -7.08 -16.30
N ILE A 44 -18.64 -6.81 -15.37
CA ILE A 44 -18.39 -7.01 -13.94
C ILE A 44 -18.16 -8.50 -13.68
N SER A 45 -17.00 -8.85 -13.21
CA SER A 45 -16.65 -10.21 -12.80
C SER A 45 -17.01 -10.44 -11.33
N THR A 46 -17.03 -11.71 -10.92
CA THR A 46 -17.23 -12.04 -9.51
C THR A 46 -16.17 -11.38 -8.62
N ALA A 47 -14.92 -11.28 -9.09
CA ALA A 47 -13.85 -10.61 -8.36
C ALA A 47 -14.09 -9.10 -8.16
N ASP A 48 -14.80 -8.44 -9.07
CA ASP A 48 -15.19 -7.03 -8.90
C ASP A 48 -16.27 -6.86 -7.82
N ILE A 49 -17.11 -7.88 -7.61
CA ILE A 49 -18.19 -7.85 -6.61
C ILE A 49 -17.66 -8.23 -5.22
N THR A 50 -16.84 -9.28 -5.15
CA THR A 50 -16.36 -9.81 -3.86
C THR A 50 -15.07 -9.16 -3.39
N GLY A 51 -14.33 -8.52 -4.30
CA GLY A 51 -12.95 -8.09 -4.04
C GLY A 51 -12.00 -9.28 -3.82
N PRO A 52 -10.72 -9.01 -3.56
CA PRO A 52 -9.78 -10.05 -3.19
C PRO A 52 -10.11 -10.59 -1.80
N ILE A 53 -10.31 -11.91 -1.70
CA ILE A 53 -10.53 -12.59 -0.42
C ILE A 53 -9.16 -12.98 0.12
N PHE A 54 -8.71 -12.28 1.16
CA PHE A 54 -7.50 -12.64 1.90
C PHE A 54 -7.88 -13.55 3.06
N ALA A 55 -7.22 -14.72 3.13
CA ALA A 55 -7.37 -15.59 4.29
C ALA A 55 -6.64 -14.97 5.49
N THR A 56 -7.38 -14.46 6.44
CA THR A 56 -6.85 -13.84 7.67
C THR A 56 -5.98 -14.79 8.49
N ALA A 57 -6.22 -16.10 8.39
CA ALA A 57 -5.45 -17.13 9.08
C ALA A 57 -3.99 -17.31 8.59
N SER A 58 -3.56 -16.55 7.58
CA SER A 58 -2.26 -16.77 6.93
C SER A 58 -1.17 -15.75 7.32
N VAL A 59 -1.46 -14.79 8.20
CA VAL A 59 -0.47 -13.80 8.65
C VAL A 59 0.18 -14.26 9.93
N LEU A 60 1.48 -14.53 9.88
CA LEU A 60 2.26 -14.96 11.03
C LEU A 60 2.83 -13.75 11.78
N PRO A 61 2.97 -13.80 13.11
CA PRO A 61 3.49 -12.69 13.91
C PRO A 61 4.86 -12.19 13.45
N GLU A 62 5.73 -13.09 13.01
CA GLU A 62 7.08 -12.78 12.52
C GLU A 62 7.10 -12.06 11.17
N GLU A 63 5.99 -12.02 10.44
CA GLU A 63 5.93 -11.29 9.18
C GLU A 63 5.97 -9.77 9.34
N SER A 64 5.73 -9.26 10.54
CA SER A 64 5.88 -7.85 10.88
C SER A 64 7.34 -7.42 11.07
N ASP A 65 8.28 -8.37 11.25
CA ASP A 65 9.71 -8.10 11.39
C ASP A 65 10.44 -8.28 10.04
N LEU A 66 10.67 -7.17 9.32
CA LEU A 66 11.40 -7.18 8.06
C LEU A 66 12.91 -7.23 8.24
N SER A 67 13.40 -7.03 9.46
CA SER A 67 14.85 -6.96 9.75
C SER A 67 15.55 -8.31 9.72
N ARG A 68 14.82 -9.43 9.53
CA ARG A 68 15.37 -10.78 9.45
C ARG A 68 14.46 -11.71 8.66
N GLN A 69 15.01 -12.80 8.15
CA GLN A 69 14.25 -13.79 7.38
C GLN A 69 13.33 -14.65 8.27
N ALA A 70 13.77 -14.97 9.48
CA ALA A 70 13.00 -15.74 10.45
C ALA A 70 13.45 -15.42 11.89
N PRO A 71 12.64 -15.73 12.91
CA PRO A 71 13.05 -15.60 14.32
C PRO A 71 14.39 -16.31 14.58
N GLY A 72 15.28 -15.63 15.31
CA GLY A 72 16.60 -16.16 15.64
C GLY A 72 17.68 -16.05 14.53
N GLN A 73 17.30 -15.71 13.30
CA GLN A 73 18.25 -15.46 12.23
C GLN A 73 18.99 -14.13 12.38
N PRO A 74 20.15 -13.94 11.74
CA PRO A 74 20.87 -12.68 11.73
C PRO A 74 20.00 -11.54 11.22
N ARG A 75 20.27 -10.33 11.73
CA ARG A 75 19.58 -9.13 11.26
C ARG A 75 20.21 -8.59 9.98
N ALA A 76 19.39 -7.95 9.19
CA ALA A 76 19.80 -7.12 8.06
C ALA A 76 20.69 -5.96 8.52
N LEU A 77 21.52 -5.49 7.62
CA LEU A 77 22.37 -4.32 7.83
C LEU A 77 21.55 -3.04 7.93
N GLY A 78 22.05 -2.10 8.73
CA GLY A 78 21.45 -0.77 8.87
C GLY A 78 20.86 -0.51 10.24
N GLN A 79 20.30 0.69 10.38
CA GLN A 79 19.64 1.11 11.61
C GLN A 79 18.25 0.48 11.68
N LEU A 80 17.94 -0.17 12.81
CA LEU A 80 16.60 -0.67 13.07
C LEU A 80 15.65 0.50 13.36
N ILE A 81 14.53 0.51 12.66
CA ILE A 81 13.42 1.43 12.91
C ILE A 81 12.16 0.64 13.23
N THR A 82 11.25 1.27 13.95
CA THR A 82 9.90 0.76 14.14
C THR A 82 8.93 1.73 13.46
N VAL A 83 8.08 1.19 12.60
CA VAL A 83 7.01 1.95 11.96
C VAL A 83 5.69 1.53 12.57
N SER A 84 4.89 2.49 13.02
CA SER A 84 3.56 2.24 13.56
C SER A 84 2.57 3.25 13.00
N GLY A 85 1.30 2.86 12.95
CA GLY A 85 0.24 3.69 12.44
C GLY A 85 -1.11 3.11 12.80
N ARG A 86 -2.16 3.75 12.34
CA ARG A 86 -3.54 3.25 12.49
C ARG A 86 -4.29 3.37 11.18
N VAL A 87 -5.13 2.38 10.89
CA VAL A 87 -6.07 2.43 9.79
C VAL A 87 -7.41 2.89 10.33
N LEU A 88 -7.91 3.96 9.75
CA LEU A 88 -9.19 4.55 10.13
C LEU A 88 -10.09 4.59 8.90
N ASP A 89 -11.40 4.46 9.12
CA ASP A 89 -12.39 4.71 8.09
C ASP A 89 -12.60 6.22 7.85
N GLU A 90 -13.50 6.57 6.94
CA GLU A 90 -13.84 7.96 6.59
C GLU A 90 -14.47 8.75 7.74
N ASP A 91 -15.00 8.06 8.75
CA ASP A 91 -15.56 8.67 9.96
C ASP A 91 -14.51 8.76 11.10
N GLY A 92 -13.27 8.31 10.86
CA GLY A 92 -12.20 8.29 11.85
C GLY A 92 -12.27 7.14 12.84
N ARG A 93 -13.06 6.09 12.54
CA ARG A 93 -13.16 4.91 13.39
C ARG A 93 -12.06 3.89 13.06
N PRO A 94 -11.53 3.17 14.05
CA PRO A 94 -10.54 2.12 13.81
C PRO A 94 -11.07 1.01 12.91
N VAL A 95 -10.31 0.64 11.88
CA VAL A 95 -10.57 -0.53 11.04
C VAL A 95 -9.75 -1.68 11.58
N ARG A 96 -10.39 -2.60 12.30
CA ARG A 96 -9.77 -3.82 12.83
C ARG A 96 -9.71 -4.93 11.78
N ASP A 97 -8.83 -5.89 12.00
CA ASP A 97 -8.68 -7.08 11.15
C ASP A 97 -8.41 -6.72 9.67
N CYS A 98 -7.80 -5.57 9.43
CA CYS A 98 -7.37 -5.12 8.12
C CYS A 98 -5.95 -5.60 7.84
N LEU A 99 -5.73 -6.22 6.69
CA LEU A 99 -4.41 -6.64 6.25
C LEU A 99 -3.61 -5.42 5.75
N ILE A 100 -2.43 -5.24 6.31
CA ILE A 100 -1.44 -4.28 5.85
C ILE A 100 -0.25 -5.04 5.28
N GLU A 101 0.11 -4.74 4.05
CA GLU A 101 1.33 -5.22 3.42
C GLU A 101 2.35 -4.08 3.36
N VAL A 102 3.57 -4.38 3.78
CA VAL A 102 4.69 -3.42 3.77
C VAL A 102 5.75 -3.92 2.82
N TRP A 103 6.19 -3.05 1.93
CA TRP A 103 7.24 -3.29 0.97
C TRP A 103 8.30 -2.20 1.12
N HIS A 104 9.55 -2.61 1.31
CA HIS A 104 10.61 -1.67 1.69
C HIS A 104 11.94 -2.03 1.03
N ALA A 105 12.75 -1.03 0.68
CA ALA A 105 14.13 -1.22 0.27
C ALA A 105 15.02 -1.48 1.51
N ASN A 106 16.16 -2.16 1.33
CA ASN A 106 17.14 -2.32 2.40
C ASN A 106 17.84 -0.99 2.74
N SER A 107 18.73 -1.00 3.74
CA SER A 107 19.47 0.19 4.19
C SER A 107 20.34 0.85 3.10
N ALA A 108 20.71 0.12 2.07
CA ALA A 108 21.46 0.62 0.93
C ALA A 108 20.55 1.09 -0.23
N GLY A 109 19.23 1.11 -0.04
CA GLY A 109 18.26 1.53 -1.06
C GLY A 109 17.93 0.43 -2.09
N LYS A 110 18.43 -0.80 -1.92
CA LYS A 110 18.12 -1.91 -2.82
C LYS A 110 16.73 -2.45 -2.54
N TYR A 111 15.88 -2.43 -3.57
CA TYR A 111 14.58 -3.03 -3.55
C TYR A 111 14.60 -4.42 -4.20
N ILE A 112 13.90 -5.38 -3.63
CA ILE A 112 13.86 -6.76 -4.14
C ILE A 112 12.86 -6.84 -5.29
N HIS A 113 13.27 -6.37 -6.46
CA HIS A 113 12.49 -6.44 -7.68
C HIS A 113 13.40 -6.56 -8.90
N HIS A 114 12.99 -7.34 -9.91
CA HIS A 114 13.79 -7.59 -11.11
C HIS A 114 14.06 -6.31 -11.95
N ASN A 115 13.21 -5.30 -11.84
CA ASN A 115 13.38 -4.01 -12.53
C ASN A 115 14.15 -2.97 -11.70
N ASP A 116 14.63 -3.31 -10.51
CA ASP A 116 15.45 -2.38 -9.74
C ASP A 116 16.84 -2.26 -10.37
N PRO A 117 17.21 -1.10 -10.95
CA PRO A 117 18.48 -0.90 -11.64
C PRO A 117 19.65 -0.70 -10.67
N SER A 118 19.42 -0.67 -9.37
CA SER A 118 20.47 -0.44 -8.36
C SER A 118 21.54 -1.51 -8.46
N PRO A 119 22.83 -1.13 -8.57
CA PRO A 119 23.95 -2.07 -8.61
C PRO A 119 24.27 -2.67 -7.24
N VAL A 120 23.65 -2.18 -6.19
CA VAL A 120 23.86 -2.66 -4.83
C VAL A 120 23.33 -4.09 -4.68
N PRO A 121 24.10 -5.01 -4.09
CA PRO A 121 23.61 -6.36 -3.86
C PRO A 121 22.47 -6.38 -2.84
N PRO A 122 21.53 -7.33 -2.94
CA PRO A 122 20.52 -7.52 -1.93
C PRO A 122 21.15 -7.96 -0.60
N ASP A 123 20.60 -7.49 0.50
CA ASP A 123 20.94 -8.00 1.82
C ASP A 123 20.23 -9.34 2.05
N PRO A 124 20.95 -10.45 2.26
CA PRO A 124 20.33 -11.77 2.41
C PRO A 124 19.48 -11.90 3.68
N ASN A 125 19.72 -11.04 4.67
CA ASN A 125 18.97 -11.05 5.93
C ASN A 125 17.74 -10.16 5.90
N PHE A 126 17.63 -9.27 4.90
CA PHE A 126 16.50 -8.36 4.78
C PHE A 126 15.31 -9.04 4.06
N ARG A 127 14.16 -9.05 4.70
CA ARG A 127 12.97 -9.71 4.17
C ARG A 127 12.32 -8.96 2.99
N GLY A 128 12.43 -7.63 2.98
CA GLY A 128 11.96 -6.75 1.91
C GLY A 128 10.46 -6.54 1.86
N ARG A 129 9.68 -7.48 2.38
CA ARG A 129 8.21 -7.40 2.48
C ARG A 129 7.72 -8.04 3.77
N GLY A 130 6.62 -7.52 4.29
CA GLY A 130 5.99 -8.06 5.48
C GLY A 130 4.50 -7.80 5.50
N ARG A 131 3.82 -8.44 6.43
CA ARG A 131 2.38 -8.31 6.61
C ARG A 131 2.05 -8.17 8.08
N VAL A 132 0.99 -7.44 8.38
CA VAL A 132 0.45 -7.31 9.72
C VAL A 132 -1.07 -7.09 9.65
N MET A 133 -1.77 -7.62 10.62
CA MET A 133 -3.20 -7.33 10.79
C MET A 133 -3.37 -6.18 11.78
N THR A 134 -4.30 -5.28 11.49
CA THR A 134 -4.66 -4.24 12.45
C THR A 134 -5.37 -4.85 13.67
N ASP A 135 -5.13 -4.25 14.81
CA ASP A 135 -5.79 -4.60 16.08
C ASP A 135 -7.14 -3.86 16.27
N ALA A 136 -7.70 -3.93 17.48
CA ALA A 136 -8.94 -3.25 17.82
C ALA A 136 -8.85 -1.72 17.77
N LYS A 137 -7.64 -1.16 17.70
CA LYS A 137 -7.40 0.29 17.60
C LYS A 137 -7.14 0.75 16.17
N GLY A 138 -7.16 -0.19 15.21
CA GLY A 138 -6.82 0.03 13.79
C GLY A 138 -5.32 0.02 13.62
#